data_cf216a44f44b7de761d647a5b8afb093
#
_entry.id   cf216a44f44b7de761d647a5b8afb093
#
_cell.length_a   1.000
_cell.length_b   1.000
_cell.length_c   1.000
_cell.angle_alpha   90.00
_cell.angle_beta   90.00
_cell.angle_gamma   90.00
#
_symmetry.space_group_name_H-M   'P 1'
#
loop_
_entity.id
_entity.type
_entity.pdbx_description
1 polymer ?
#
loop_
_entity_poly.entity_id
_entity_poly.type
_entity_poly.pdbx_seq_one_letter_code
_entity_poly.pdbx_strand_id
1 'polypeptide(L)'
;MKRRLFIAASLLTMSFSPAWASDAVSFAPQPPAITAGAWVLMDYTTGQILTAGNEHQQRNPASLTKLMTGYVVDRAIDSKRISPTDIVTVGRDAWAKDNPVFVGSSLMFLKEGDRVSVRDLSRGLIVDSGNDACVALADYIAGGQPQFVAMMNNYAQKLNLQDTHFETVHGLDAPGQHSSAYDLAVLSRAIIHGEPDFYHMYSEKSLTWNGITQQNRNGLLWDKTMNVDGLKTGHTSGAGFNLIASAVDGQRRLIAVVMGAESAKGREDQARKLLQWGQHNFDTVQVLRSGKQVGTERIWYGDKEKISLGTEQDFWMALPKAEVPNIKAKYVLDKKELVAPIAAHQRVGEIELYDRDKLVAHWPLVTLESVGEGSVFSRLSDYFHHKA
;
A
#
# COMPACT_ATOMS: atom_id res chain seq x y z
N MET A 1 -34.03 -8.88 42.44
CA MET A 1 -33.26 -9.33 41.27
C MET A 1 -33.50 -8.35 40.13
N LYS A 2 -32.54 -7.40 39.90
CA LYS A 2 -32.63 -6.41 38.79
C LYS A 2 -31.66 -6.87 37.70
N ARG A 3 -32.20 -7.34 36.56
CA ARG A 3 -31.43 -7.66 35.35
C ARG A 3 -30.99 -6.36 34.69
N ARG A 4 -29.72 -6.10 34.61
CA ARG A 4 -29.12 -5.05 33.77
C ARG A 4 -28.96 -5.61 32.36
N LEU A 5 -29.68 -5.00 31.42
CA LEU A 5 -29.48 -5.23 29.99
C LEU A 5 -28.24 -4.45 29.53
N PHE A 6 -27.19 -5.14 29.10
CA PHE A 6 -26.09 -4.50 28.40
C PHE A 6 -26.46 -4.46 26.91
N ILE A 7 -26.69 -3.26 26.39
CA ILE A 7 -26.80 -3.01 24.96
C ILE A 7 -25.36 -2.81 24.47
N ALA A 8 -24.83 -3.79 23.74
CA ALA A 8 -23.56 -3.65 23.01
C ALA A 8 -23.83 -2.82 21.74
N ALA A 9 -23.37 -1.59 21.72
CA ALA A 9 -23.36 -0.77 20.52
C ALA A 9 -22.23 -1.26 19.62
N SER A 10 -22.57 -1.99 18.56
CA SER A 10 -21.66 -2.35 17.47
C SER A 10 -21.36 -1.10 16.65
N LEU A 11 -20.18 -0.53 16.83
CA LEU A 11 -19.66 0.46 15.90
C LEU A 11 -19.33 -0.26 14.57
N LEU A 12 -20.25 -0.12 13.61
CA LEU A 12 -19.99 -0.47 12.21
C LEU A 12 -19.09 0.63 11.63
N THR A 13 -17.77 0.42 11.59
CA THR A 13 -16.87 1.24 10.81
C THR A 13 -17.11 0.92 9.33
N MET A 14 -17.97 1.68 8.67
CA MET A 14 -18.07 1.65 7.21
C MET A 14 -16.78 2.23 6.65
N SER A 15 -15.92 1.38 6.18
CA SER A 15 -14.77 1.75 5.34
C SER A 15 -15.33 2.20 3.99
N PHE A 16 -15.53 3.51 3.82
CA PHE A 16 -15.82 4.07 2.50
C PHE A 16 -14.53 4.04 1.67
N SER A 17 -14.37 3.00 0.85
CA SER A 17 -13.44 3.08 -0.28
C SER A 17 -14.08 4.04 -1.29
N PRO A 18 -13.38 5.09 -1.74
CA PRO A 18 -13.90 5.93 -2.81
C PRO A 18 -14.12 5.04 -4.05
N ALA A 19 -15.35 5.01 -4.57
CA ALA A 19 -15.64 4.34 -5.82
C ALA A 19 -14.96 5.14 -6.94
N TRP A 20 -13.79 4.69 -7.37
CA TRP A 20 -13.09 5.26 -8.52
C TRP A 20 -13.89 4.88 -9.77
N ALA A 21 -14.49 5.85 -10.41
CA ALA A 21 -15.02 5.65 -11.76
C ALA A 21 -13.82 5.39 -12.69
N SER A 22 -13.74 4.21 -13.26
CA SER A 22 -12.67 3.76 -14.17
C SER A 22 -12.46 4.63 -15.42
N ASP A 23 -13.33 5.61 -15.65
CA ASP A 23 -13.30 6.52 -16.80
C ASP A 23 -12.53 7.84 -16.57
N ALA A 24 -11.90 8.04 -15.40
CA ALA A 24 -11.23 9.31 -15.08
C ALA A 24 -9.90 9.54 -15.85
N VAL A 25 -9.42 8.57 -16.61
CA VAL A 25 -8.10 8.60 -17.27
C VAL A 25 -8.14 9.16 -18.71
N SER A 26 -9.24 9.80 -19.14
CA SER A 26 -9.42 10.29 -20.53
C SER A 26 -8.39 11.34 -20.98
N PHE A 27 -7.59 11.93 -20.08
CA PHE A 27 -6.61 12.98 -20.39
C PHE A 27 -5.17 12.65 -19.96
N ALA A 28 -4.92 11.45 -19.40
CA ALA A 28 -3.56 11.03 -19.14
C ALA A 28 -2.83 10.80 -20.46
N PRO A 29 -1.55 11.21 -20.57
CA PRO A 29 -0.74 10.87 -21.72
C PRO A 29 -0.71 9.36 -21.94
N GLN A 30 -0.63 8.93 -23.20
CA GLN A 30 -0.64 7.52 -23.53
C GLN A 30 0.50 6.78 -22.77
N PRO A 31 0.21 5.68 -22.05
CA PRO A 31 1.21 4.94 -21.32
C PRO A 31 2.22 4.30 -22.28
N PRO A 32 3.45 4.02 -21.80
CA PRO A 32 4.47 3.38 -22.62
C PRO A 32 4.04 1.96 -23.01
N ALA A 33 4.51 1.49 -24.16
CA ALA A 33 4.33 0.11 -24.56
C ALA A 33 5.12 -0.81 -23.62
N ILE A 34 4.41 -1.73 -22.98
CA ILE A 34 4.95 -2.76 -22.07
C ILE A 34 4.63 -4.13 -22.69
N THR A 35 5.62 -5.01 -22.78
CA THR A 35 5.51 -6.34 -23.38
C THR A 35 5.47 -7.46 -22.35
N ALA A 36 5.63 -7.15 -21.09
CA ALA A 36 5.48 -8.14 -20.01
C ALA A 36 4.07 -8.70 -19.94
N GLY A 37 3.93 -9.91 -19.38
CA GLY A 37 2.65 -10.60 -19.29
C GLY A 37 1.61 -9.90 -18.44
N ALA A 38 2.04 -9.21 -17.35
CA ALA A 38 1.19 -8.35 -16.52
C ALA A 38 2.03 -7.25 -15.87
N TRP A 39 1.42 -6.09 -15.63
CA TRP A 39 2.13 -4.96 -15.04
C TRP A 39 1.18 -3.93 -14.41
N VAL A 40 1.71 -3.17 -13.46
CA VAL A 40 1.01 -2.09 -12.74
C VAL A 40 2.00 -0.96 -12.46
N LEU A 41 1.53 0.28 -12.55
CA LEU A 41 2.15 1.45 -11.95
C LEU A 41 1.19 2.06 -10.94
N MET A 42 1.59 2.11 -9.67
CA MET A 42 0.79 2.63 -8.56
C MET A 42 1.45 3.88 -7.96
N ASP A 43 0.65 4.89 -7.65
CA ASP A 43 1.04 5.97 -6.75
C ASP A 43 0.99 5.47 -5.29
N TYR A 44 2.11 5.56 -4.58
CA TYR A 44 2.22 5.05 -3.22
C TYR A 44 1.28 5.76 -2.24
N THR A 45 1.22 7.10 -2.30
CA THR A 45 0.46 7.90 -1.34
C THR A 45 -1.04 7.60 -1.41
N THR A 46 -1.58 7.59 -2.62
CA THR A 46 -3.01 7.42 -2.84
C THR A 46 -3.44 5.95 -2.99
N GLY A 47 -2.51 5.06 -3.39
CA GLY A 47 -2.84 3.70 -3.83
C GLY A 47 -3.50 3.64 -5.21
N GLN A 48 -3.59 4.76 -5.91
CA GLN A 48 -4.21 4.85 -7.23
C GLN A 48 -3.35 4.17 -8.29
N ILE A 49 -3.97 3.36 -9.13
CA ILE A 49 -3.33 2.78 -10.31
C ILE A 49 -3.29 3.84 -11.41
N LEU A 50 -2.08 4.21 -11.85
CA LEU A 50 -1.89 5.20 -12.91
C LEU A 50 -1.99 4.58 -14.29
N THR A 51 -1.51 3.35 -14.44
CA THR A 51 -1.65 2.53 -15.65
C THR A 51 -1.40 1.08 -15.31
N ALA A 52 -2.04 0.17 -16.05
CA ALA A 52 -1.92 -1.27 -15.81
C ALA A 52 -2.16 -2.06 -17.10
N GLY A 53 -1.77 -3.32 -17.10
CA GLY A 53 -2.12 -4.31 -18.11
C GLY A 53 -2.14 -5.71 -17.52
N ASN A 54 -3.25 -6.43 -17.72
CA ASN A 54 -3.52 -7.74 -17.15
C ASN A 54 -3.28 -7.82 -15.63
N GLU A 55 -3.56 -6.73 -14.91
CA GLU A 55 -3.17 -6.50 -13.52
C GLU A 55 -3.72 -7.52 -12.54
N HIS A 56 -4.88 -8.11 -12.82
CA HIS A 56 -5.53 -9.16 -12.04
C HIS A 56 -5.25 -10.58 -12.55
N GLN A 57 -4.44 -10.72 -13.62
CA GLN A 57 -4.08 -12.04 -14.11
C GLN A 57 -3.24 -12.78 -13.08
N GLN A 58 -3.71 -13.93 -12.63
CA GLN A 58 -2.95 -14.83 -11.76
C GLN A 58 -1.72 -15.37 -12.50
N ARG A 59 -0.56 -15.16 -11.93
CA ARG A 59 0.75 -15.58 -12.45
C ARG A 59 1.62 -16.12 -11.33
N ASN A 60 2.61 -16.92 -11.70
CA ASN A 60 3.60 -17.38 -10.73
C ASN A 60 4.47 -16.20 -10.25
N PRO A 61 4.47 -15.88 -8.94
CA PRO A 61 5.25 -14.79 -8.38
C PRO A 61 6.76 -15.07 -8.35
N ALA A 62 7.19 -16.33 -8.40
CA ALA A 62 8.56 -16.73 -8.12
C ALA A 62 9.04 -16.10 -6.78
N SER A 63 10.28 -15.60 -6.72
CA SER A 63 10.83 -14.98 -5.51
C SER A 63 10.16 -13.66 -5.09
N LEU A 64 9.17 -13.15 -5.82
CA LEU A 64 8.31 -12.06 -5.29
C LEU A 64 7.47 -12.53 -4.10
N THR A 65 7.25 -13.84 -3.94
CA THR A 65 6.69 -14.47 -2.74
C THR A 65 7.40 -14.01 -1.46
N LYS A 66 8.71 -13.76 -1.53
CA LYS A 66 9.52 -13.31 -0.39
C LYS A 66 9.13 -11.93 0.14
N LEU A 67 8.38 -11.14 -0.63
CA LEU A 67 7.78 -9.91 -0.12
C LEU A 67 6.78 -10.22 1.00
N MET A 68 5.93 -11.24 0.82
CA MET A 68 5.01 -11.65 1.90
C MET A 68 5.77 -12.29 3.06
N THR A 69 6.80 -13.09 2.79
CA THR A 69 7.67 -13.64 3.85
C THR A 69 8.30 -12.51 4.67
N GLY A 70 8.89 -11.53 4.01
CA GLY A 70 9.44 -10.32 4.66
C GLY A 70 8.38 -9.52 5.42
N TYR A 71 7.18 -9.39 4.85
CA TYR A 71 6.07 -8.69 5.51
C TYR A 71 5.65 -9.39 6.82
N VAL A 72 5.58 -10.73 6.83
CA VAL A 72 5.30 -11.49 8.06
C VAL A 72 6.39 -11.26 9.12
N VAL A 73 7.67 -11.26 8.71
CA VAL A 73 8.80 -10.97 9.60
C VAL A 73 8.68 -9.56 10.17
N ASP A 74 8.45 -8.57 9.32
CA ASP A 74 8.27 -7.16 9.70
C ASP A 74 7.11 -6.99 10.72
N ARG A 75 5.96 -7.62 10.46
CA ARG A 75 4.83 -7.61 11.41
C ARG A 75 5.12 -8.32 12.73
N ALA A 76 5.95 -9.37 12.71
CA ALA A 76 6.39 -10.04 13.95
C ALA A 76 7.34 -9.15 14.78
N ILE A 77 8.18 -8.34 14.12
CA ILE A 77 9.05 -7.34 14.77
C ILE A 77 8.21 -6.19 15.35
N ASP A 78 7.34 -5.60 14.55
CA ASP A 78 6.46 -4.49 14.95
C ASP A 78 5.59 -4.86 16.16
N SER A 79 5.02 -6.06 16.16
CA SER A 79 4.24 -6.61 17.29
C SER A 79 5.09 -7.07 18.47
N LYS A 80 6.42 -6.92 18.43
CA LYS A 80 7.39 -7.31 19.46
C LYS A 80 7.36 -8.81 19.79
N ARG A 81 6.91 -9.66 18.88
CA ARG A 81 6.98 -11.11 19.01
C ARG A 81 8.41 -11.62 18.86
N ILE A 82 9.19 -10.95 18.03
CA ILE A 82 10.61 -11.20 17.81
C ILE A 82 11.36 -9.87 17.78
N SER A 83 12.69 -9.94 17.93
CA SER A 83 13.59 -8.79 17.80
C SER A 83 14.52 -8.98 16.59
N PRO A 84 14.90 -7.90 15.89
CA PRO A 84 15.94 -7.98 14.86
C PRO A 84 17.27 -8.56 15.37
N THR A 85 17.52 -8.46 16.66
CA THR A 85 18.75 -8.96 17.32
C THR A 85 18.63 -10.39 17.85
N ASP A 86 17.44 -11.01 17.79
CA ASP A 86 17.28 -12.41 18.17
C ASP A 86 18.18 -13.32 17.33
N ILE A 87 18.77 -14.32 17.98
CA ILE A 87 19.66 -15.26 17.31
C ILE A 87 18.91 -16.54 16.98
N VAL A 88 18.76 -16.79 15.71
CA VAL A 88 18.18 -18.02 15.15
C VAL A 88 19.28 -19.07 15.00
N THR A 89 19.06 -20.27 15.49
CA THR A 89 19.89 -21.44 15.18
C THR A 89 19.32 -22.10 13.96
N VAL A 90 20.10 -22.18 12.88
CA VAL A 90 19.69 -22.73 11.59
C VAL A 90 19.45 -24.24 11.71
N GLY A 91 18.26 -24.69 11.38
CA GLY A 91 17.89 -26.10 11.33
C GLY A 91 18.41 -26.79 10.05
N ARG A 92 18.30 -28.15 10.04
CA ARG A 92 18.79 -28.96 8.91
C ARG A 92 18.02 -28.70 7.62
N ASP A 93 16.73 -28.42 7.69
CA ASP A 93 15.88 -28.13 6.53
C ASP A 93 16.20 -26.79 5.85
N ALA A 94 16.81 -25.84 6.60
CA ALA A 94 17.37 -24.61 6.08
C ALA A 94 18.84 -24.74 5.64
N TRP A 95 19.45 -25.90 5.77
CA TRP A 95 20.84 -26.10 5.34
C TRP A 95 20.95 -26.13 3.82
N ALA A 96 21.57 -25.11 3.25
CA ALA A 96 21.65 -24.88 1.81
C ALA A 96 22.18 -26.08 1.00
N LYS A 97 23.14 -26.82 1.56
CA LYS A 97 23.79 -27.94 0.87
C LYS A 97 23.01 -29.26 0.98
N ASP A 98 22.27 -29.46 2.07
CA ASP A 98 21.62 -30.75 2.39
C ASP A 98 20.18 -30.83 1.87
N ASN A 99 19.52 -29.70 1.62
CA ASN A 99 18.16 -29.66 1.15
C ASN A 99 18.06 -29.73 -0.39
N PRO A 100 17.58 -30.83 -0.99
CA PRO A 100 17.51 -31.01 -2.43
C PRO A 100 16.58 -29.98 -3.13
N VAL A 101 15.61 -29.39 -2.41
CA VAL A 101 14.71 -28.35 -2.92
C VAL A 101 15.47 -27.09 -3.32
N PHE A 102 16.66 -26.87 -2.74
CA PHE A 102 17.46 -25.68 -2.99
C PHE A 102 18.42 -25.80 -4.18
N VAL A 103 18.51 -26.97 -4.81
CA VAL A 103 19.44 -27.16 -5.94
C VAL A 103 19.15 -26.19 -7.08
N GLY A 104 20.17 -25.40 -7.48
CA GLY A 104 20.05 -24.40 -8.54
C GLY A 104 19.27 -23.13 -8.17
N SER A 105 18.92 -22.98 -6.90
CA SER A 105 18.15 -21.82 -6.43
C SER A 105 19.02 -20.76 -5.72
N SER A 106 18.43 -19.63 -5.36
CA SER A 106 19.10 -18.53 -4.66
C SER A 106 19.26 -18.83 -3.17
N LEU A 107 20.47 -18.67 -2.63
CA LEU A 107 20.81 -19.05 -1.25
C LEU A 107 21.67 -17.97 -0.58
N MET A 108 21.52 -17.84 0.73
CA MET A 108 22.47 -17.15 1.62
C MET A 108 23.65 -18.05 1.99
N PHE A 109 23.58 -19.35 1.68
CA PHE A 109 24.56 -20.40 2.00
C PHE A 109 24.67 -20.71 3.50
N LEU A 110 23.53 -20.83 4.16
CA LEU A 110 23.42 -21.24 5.54
C LEU A 110 23.81 -22.69 5.75
N LYS A 111 24.31 -23.01 6.94
CA LYS A 111 24.66 -24.38 7.40
C LYS A 111 23.86 -24.69 8.66
N GLU A 112 23.53 -25.97 8.85
CA GLU A 112 22.99 -26.46 10.12
C GLU A 112 23.86 -26.04 11.28
N GLY A 113 23.22 -25.47 12.33
CA GLY A 113 23.87 -24.98 13.53
C GLY A 113 24.43 -23.55 13.43
N ASP A 114 24.40 -22.91 12.25
CA ASP A 114 24.76 -21.48 12.15
C ASP A 114 23.85 -20.66 13.08
N ARG A 115 24.46 -19.67 13.73
CA ARG A 115 23.77 -18.73 14.63
C ARG A 115 23.69 -17.37 13.95
N VAL A 116 22.49 -16.98 13.50
CA VAL A 116 22.29 -15.83 12.63
C VAL A 116 21.23 -14.92 13.25
N SER A 117 21.44 -13.60 13.22
CA SER A 117 20.42 -12.67 13.69
C SER A 117 19.20 -12.64 12.74
N VAL A 118 18.03 -12.36 13.29
CA VAL A 118 16.81 -12.14 12.48
C VAL A 118 17.07 -11.05 11.42
N ARG A 119 17.82 -10.01 11.78
CA ARG A 119 18.22 -8.95 10.83
C ARG A 119 19.04 -9.50 9.68
N ASP A 120 20.07 -10.31 9.93
CA ASP A 120 20.93 -10.83 8.84
C ASP A 120 20.19 -11.87 7.99
N LEU A 121 19.32 -12.69 8.60
CA LEU A 121 18.43 -13.57 7.82
C LEU A 121 17.48 -12.77 6.93
N SER A 122 16.93 -11.66 7.43
CA SER A 122 16.07 -10.77 6.64
C SER A 122 16.84 -10.14 5.47
N ARG A 123 18.08 -9.72 5.69
CA ARG A 123 18.97 -9.24 4.62
C ARG A 123 19.28 -10.34 3.60
N GLY A 124 19.55 -11.57 4.06
CA GLY A 124 19.75 -12.74 3.18
C GLY A 124 18.51 -13.06 2.33
N LEU A 125 17.31 -12.99 2.92
CA LEU A 125 16.02 -13.12 2.22
C LEU A 125 15.85 -12.05 1.14
N ILE A 126 16.17 -10.79 1.45
CA ILE A 126 15.92 -9.63 0.59
C ILE A 126 17.00 -9.49 -0.49
N VAL A 127 18.26 -9.38 -0.08
CA VAL A 127 19.40 -9.06 -0.97
C VAL A 127 19.83 -10.27 -1.79
N ASP A 128 20.09 -11.39 -1.13
CA ASP A 128 20.54 -12.64 -1.77
C ASP A 128 19.37 -13.41 -2.37
N SER A 129 18.15 -13.04 -2.01
CA SER A 129 16.94 -13.83 -2.32
C SER A 129 17.04 -15.27 -1.78
N GLY A 130 17.67 -15.45 -0.60
CA GLY A 130 18.02 -16.72 0.02
C GLY A 130 16.79 -17.54 0.39
N ASN A 131 16.61 -18.71 -0.23
CA ASN A 131 15.53 -19.63 0.11
C ASN A 131 15.75 -20.27 1.49
N ASP A 132 16.99 -20.56 1.82
CA ASP A 132 17.45 -21.05 3.12
C ASP A 132 17.15 -20.05 4.25
N ALA A 133 17.39 -18.75 4.02
CA ALA A 133 17.03 -17.71 4.98
C ALA A 133 15.50 -17.63 5.22
N CYS A 134 14.68 -17.86 4.17
CA CYS A 134 13.22 -17.92 4.32
C CYS A 134 12.79 -19.09 5.23
N VAL A 135 13.38 -20.28 5.03
CA VAL A 135 13.07 -21.46 5.84
C VAL A 135 13.49 -21.23 7.28
N ALA A 136 14.71 -20.74 7.54
CA ALA A 136 15.19 -20.46 8.90
C ALA A 136 14.29 -19.45 9.66
N LEU A 137 13.82 -18.40 8.97
CA LEU A 137 12.89 -17.42 9.55
C LEU A 137 11.51 -18.04 9.81
N ALA A 138 11.01 -18.87 8.89
CA ALA A 138 9.71 -19.54 9.04
C ALA A 138 9.70 -20.50 10.23
N ASP A 139 10.76 -21.27 10.41
CA ASP A 139 10.92 -22.20 11.54
C ASP A 139 10.99 -21.44 12.87
N TYR A 140 11.76 -20.36 12.90
CA TYR A 140 11.91 -19.54 14.10
C TYR A 140 10.59 -18.86 14.51
N ILE A 141 9.86 -18.29 13.56
CA ILE A 141 8.66 -17.48 13.84
C ILE A 141 7.43 -18.34 14.09
N ALA A 142 7.26 -19.40 13.31
CA ALA A 142 6.04 -20.21 13.27
C ALA A 142 6.20 -21.67 13.69
N GLY A 143 7.43 -22.13 13.92
CA GLY A 143 7.72 -23.52 14.22
C GLY A 143 7.71 -24.44 13.00
N GLY A 144 7.69 -23.88 11.78
CA GLY A 144 7.76 -24.62 10.53
C GLY A 144 7.12 -23.91 9.35
N GLN A 145 7.49 -24.35 8.14
CA GLN A 145 7.03 -23.72 6.90
C GLN A 145 5.50 -23.79 6.70
N PRO A 146 4.77 -24.90 6.98
CA PRO A 146 3.32 -24.94 6.81
C PRO A 146 2.58 -23.90 7.66
N GLN A 147 2.99 -23.71 8.90
CA GLN A 147 2.41 -22.74 9.82
C GLN A 147 2.72 -21.30 9.36
N PHE A 148 3.91 -21.08 8.83
CA PHE A 148 4.30 -19.77 8.30
C PHE A 148 3.52 -19.44 7.01
N VAL A 149 3.32 -20.39 6.10
CA VAL A 149 2.49 -20.23 4.89
C VAL A 149 1.04 -19.92 5.27
N ALA A 150 0.50 -20.54 6.31
CA ALA A 150 -0.81 -20.19 6.84
C ALA A 150 -0.86 -18.72 7.31
N MET A 151 0.22 -18.20 7.96
CA MET A 151 0.32 -16.79 8.32
C MET A 151 0.39 -15.89 7.08
N MET A 152 1.16 -16.27 6.05
CA MET A 152 1.24 -15.53 4.79
C MET A 152 -0.13 -15.38 4.14
N ASN A 153 -0.90 -16.47 4.03
CA ASN A 153 -2.25 -16.44 3.45
C ASN A 153 -3.25 -15.65 4.32
N ASN A 154 -3.10 -15.69 5.66
CA ASN A 154 -3.91 -14.85 6.55
C ASN A 154 -3.64 -13.34 6.31
N TYR A 155 -2.37 -12.95 6.13
CA TYR A 155 -2.04 -11.57 5.78
C TYR A 155 -2.50 -11.19 4.37
N ALA A 156 -2.45 -12.11 3.41
CA ALA A 156 -3.02 -11.88 2.08
C ALA A 156 -4.52 -11.53 2.17
N GLN A 157 -5.29 -12.27 2.99
CA GLN A 157 -6.70 -11.94 3.24
C GLN A 157 -6.88 -10.58 3.92
N LYS A 158 -6.09 -10.26 4.96
CA LYS A 158 -6.16 -8.97 5.66
C LYS A 158 -5.83 -7.77 4.76
N LEU A 159 -4.94 -7.95 3.81
CA LEU A 159 -4.59 -6.95 2.80
C LEU A 159 -5.54 -6.96 1.60
N ASN A 160 -6.56 -7.85 1.59
CA ASN A 160 -7.51 -8.03 0.51
C ASN A 160 -6.85 -8.38 -0.84
N LEU A 161 -5.81 -9.24 -0.82
CA LEU A 161 -5.14 -9.75 -2.01
C LEU A 161 -5.96 -10.88 -2.60
N GLN A 162 -6.89 -10.56 -3.49
CA GLN A 162 -7.91 -11.51 -3.98
C GLN A 162 -7.38 -12.51 -5.01
N ASP A 163 -6.30 -12.15 -5.69
CA ASP A 163 -5.66 -12.95 -6.74
C ASP A 163 -4.39 -13.67 -6.23
N THR A 164 -4.25 -13.85 -4.89
CA THR A 164 -3.00 -14.31 -4.29
C THR A 164 -3.22 -15.49 -3.37
N HIS A 165 -2.41 -16.54 -3.59
CA HIS A 165 -2.28 -17.69 -2.70
C HIS A 165 -0.83 -18.17 -2.64
N PHE A 166 -0.32 -18.40 -1.45
CA PHE A 166 1.03 -18.88 -1.21
C PHE A 166 1.03 -20.35 -0.77
N GLU A 167 1.95 -21.12 -1.33
CA GLU A 167 2.20 -22.52 -0.97
C GLU A 167 3.60 -22.72 -0.37
N THR A 168 4.51 -21.77 -0.61
CA THR A 168 5.90 -21.84 -0.14
C THR A 168 6.33 -20.51 0.48
N VAL A 169 7.30 -20.58 1.40
CA VAL A 169 7.89 -19.38 2.04
C VAL A 169 8.90 -18.67 1.14
N HIS A 170 9.35 -19.28 0.05
CA HIS A 170 10.47 -18.80 -0.79
C HIS A 170 10.08 -18.51 -2.25
N GLY A 171 9.00 -19.09 -2.76
CA GLY A 171 8.51 -18.83 -4.10
C GLY A 171 9.07 -19.76 -5.19
N LEU A 172 9.64 -20.92 -4.83
CA LEU A 172 9.86 -21.97 -5.80
C LEU A 172 8.51 -22.47 -6.33
N ASP A 173 8.49 -22.97 -7.56
CA ASP A 173 7.25 -23.37 -8.22
C ASP A 173 6.52 -24.45 -7.42
N ALA A 174 5.27 -24.20 -7.11
CA ALA A 174 4.39 -25.11 -6.39
C ALA A 174 2.97 -25.03 -6.97
N PRO A 175 2.27 -26.18 -7.11
CA PRO A 175 0.88 -26.17 -7.56
C PRO A 175 0.01 -25.32 -6.64
N GLY A 176 -0.81 -24.44 -7.22
CA GLY A 176 -1.69 -23.56 -6.44
C GLY A 176 -1.09 -22.20 -6.10
N GLN A 177 0.24 -22.04 -6.12
CA GLN A 177 0.88 -20.77 -5.80
C GLN A 177 0.72 -19.75 -6.94
N HIS A 178 0.12 -18.62 -6.63
CA HIS A 178 -0.11 -17.54 -7.60
C HIS A 178 -0.22 -16.17 -6.92
N SER A 179 -0.06 -15.11 -7.69
CA SER A 179 -0.35 -13.72 -7.34
C SER A 179 -0.65 -12.93 -8.60
N SER A 180 -1.04 -11.66 -8.44
CA SER A 180 -1.26 -10.72 -9.54
C SER A 180 -0.39 -9.47 -9.41
N ALA A 181 -0.22 -8.72 -10.51
CA ALA A 181 0.53 -7.48 -10.47
C ALA A 181 -0.13 -6.44 -9.54
N TYR A 182 -1.47 -6.42 -9.49
CA TYR A 182 -2.22 -5.56 -8.59
C TYR A 182 -1.97 -5.92 -7.13
N ASP A 183 -2.15 -7.19 -6.75
CA ASP A 183 -1.95 -7.64 -5.36
C ASP A 183 -0.52 -7.41 -4.89
N LEU A 184 0.46 -7.64 -5.75
CA LEU A 184 1.87 -7.37 -5.45
C LEU A 184 2.16 -5.88 -5.27
N ALA A 185 1.47 -4.98 -6.00
CA ALA A 185 1.57 -3.54 -5.78
C ALA A 185 0.96 -3.15 -4.41
N VAL A 186 -0.19 -3.72 -4.04
CA VAL A 186 -0.81 -3.52 -2.71
C VAL A 186 0.09 -4.01 -1.60
N LEU A 187 0.66 -5.21 -1.72
CA LEU A 187 1.61 -5.77 -0.76
C LEU A 187 2.86 -4.89 -0.64
N SER A 188 3.41 -4.43 -1.76
CA SER A 188 4.58 -3.54 -1.79
C SER A 188 4.31 -2.22 -1.07
N ARG A 189 3.11 -1.65 -1.28
CA ARG A 189 2.67 -0.44 -0.56
C ARG A 189 2.61 -0.67 0.95
N ALA A 190 2.10 -1.82 1.39
CA ALA A 190 2.04 -2.18 2.81
C ALA A 190 3.43 -2.36 3.43
N ILE A 191 4.39 -2.96 2.68
CA ILE A 191 5.79 -3.12 3.12
C ILE A 191 6.46 -1.74 3.29
N ILE A 192 6.30 -0.84 2.32
CA ILE A 192 6.88 0.50 2.37
C ILE A 192 6.31 1.32 3.54
N HIS A 193 5.06 1.05 3.93
CA HIS A 193 4.40 1.70 5.08
C HIS A 193 4.80 1.08 6.43
N GLY A 194 5.48 -0.06 6.42
CA GLY A 194 5.93 -0.79 7.61
C GLY A 194 7.12 -0.12 8.32
N GLU A 195 7.92 -0.92 9.01
CA GLU A 195 9.08 -0.44 9.76
C GLU A 195 10.17 0.11 8.82
N PRO A 196 10.58 1.39 8.99
CA PRO A 196 11.55 2.03 8.08
C PRO A 196 12.89 1.28 8.01
N ASP A 197 13.39 0.78 9.14
CA ASP A 197 14.65 0.04 9.20
C ASP A 197 14.57 -1.29 8.45
N PHE A 198 13.39 -1.94 8.46
CA PHE A 198 13.16 -3.16 7.68
C PHE A 198 13.09 -2.84 6.19
N TYR A 199 12.33 -1.80 5.82
CA TYR A 199 12.22 -1.38 4.43
C TYR A 199 13.58 -0.96 3.83
N HIS A 200 14.43 -0.30 4.63
CA HIS A 200 15.76 0.13 4.17
C HIS A 200 16.62 -1.01 3.61
N MET A 201 16.44 -2.25 4.10
CA MET A 201 17.18 -3.42 3.61
C MET A 201 16.93 -3.69 2.11
N TYR A 202 15.78 -3.28 1.56
CA TYR A 202 15.47 -3.43 0.13
C TYR A 202 16.34 -2.56 -0.78
N SER A 203 16.95 -1.50 -0.24
CA SER A 203 17.89 -0.62 -0.94
C SER A 203 19.34 -1.10 -0.86
N GLU A 204 19.65 -2.11 -0.06
CA GLU A 204 21.01 -2.63 0.07
C GLU A 204 21.46 -3.29 -1.24
N LYS A 205 22.64 -2.87 -1.72
CA LYS A 205 23.19 -3.30 -3.00
C LYS A 205 23.90 -4.64 -2.94
N SER A 206 24.41 -5.02 -1.78
CA SER A 206 25.11 -6.29 -1.58
C SER A 206 25.04 -6.75 -0.12
N LEU A 207 25.19 -8.05 0.07
CA LEU A 207 25.35 -8.68 1.38
C LEU A 207 26.58 -9.59 1.34
N THR A 208 27.39 -9.54 2.40
CA THR A 208 28.49 -10.49 2.61
C THR A 208 28.12 -11.37 3.81
N TRP A 209 28.04 -12.67 3.57
CA TRP A 209 27.81 -13.69 4.59
C TRP A 209 28.88 -14.80 4.47
N ASN A 210 29.53 -15.17 5.58
CA ASN A 210 30.60 -16.18 5.60
C ASN A 210 31.66 -16.00 4.52
N GLY A 211 32.05 -14.76 4.24
CA GLY A 211 33.05 -14.44 3.21
C GLY A 211 32.52 -14.48 1.77
N ILE A 212 31.26 -14.80 1.55
CA ILE A 212 30.60 -14.79 0.23
C ILE A 212 29.85 -13.48 0.08
N THR A 213 30.22 -12.67 -0.92
CA THR A 213 29.52 -11.43 -1.25
C THR A 213 28.60 -11.67 -2.44
N GLN A 214 27.31 -11.38 -2.26
CA GLN A 214 26.31 -11.42 -3.33
C GLN A 214 25.73 -10.03 -3.56
N GLN A 215 25.38 -9.74 -4.82
CA GLN A 215 24.76 -8.47 -5.19
C GLN A 215 23.23 -8.62 -5.27
N ASN A 216 22.53 -7.57 -4.88
CA ASN A 216 21.09 -7.47 -5.11
C ASN A 216 20.82 -7.57 -6.62
N ARG A 217 19.82 -8.35 -7.02
CA ARG A 217 19.49 -8.58 -8.43
C ARG A 217 18.59 -7.50 -9.05
N ASN A 218 18.17 -6.51 -8.26
CA ASN A 218 17.44 -5.35 -8.76
C ASN A 218 18.45 -4.34 -9.35
N GLY A 219 18.75 -4.42 -10.65
CA GLY A 219 19.71 -3.54 -11.32
C GLY A 219 19.32 -2.06 -11.29
N LEU A 220 18.05 -1.73 -11.06
CA LEU A 220 17.60 -0.33 -10.94
C LEU A 220 18.13 0.38 -9.69
N LEU A 221 18.63 -0.34 -8.68
CA LEU A 221 19.32 0.27 -7.53
C LEU A 221 20.62 0.98 -7.91
N TRP A 222 21.19 0.68 -9.09
CA TRP A 222 22.38 1.36 -9.63
C TRP A 222 22.04 2.45 -10.66
N ASP A 223 20.75 2.63 -10.97
CA ASP A 223 20.32 3.67 -11.90
C ASP A 223 20.53 5.06 -11.26
N LYS A 224 21.38 5.88 -11.91
CA LYS A 224 21.69 7.23 -11.42
C LYS A 224 20.66 8.29 -11.85
N THR A 225 19.74 7.92 -12.73
CA THR A 225 18.72 8.83 -13.27
C THR A 225 17.45 8.83 -12.45
N MET A 226 17.30 7.85 -11.53
CA MET A 226 16.15 7.70 -10.66
C MET A 226 16.60 7.33 -9.24
N ASN A 227 15.83 7.76 -8.24
CA ASN A 227 16.06 7.37 -6.85
C ASN A 227 15.25 6.10 -6.53
N VAL A 228 15.77 4.94 -6.98
CA VAL A 228 15.16 3.63 -6.71
C VAL A 228 15.69 3.08 -5.39
N ASP A 229 14.80 2.68 -4.48
CA ASP A 229 15.13 2.20 -3.14
C ASP A 229 14.52 0.82 -2.79
N GLY A 230 14.01 0.12 -3.76
CA GLY A 230 13.40 -1.22 -3.61
C GLY A 230 12.86 -1.76 -4.93
N LEU A 231 12.21 -2.90 -4.96
CA LEU A 231 12.02 -3.85 -3.87
C LEU A 231 12.67 -5.22 -4.22
N LYS A 232 12.07 -5.98 -5.15
CA LYS A 232 12.40 -7.39 -5.30
C LYS A 232 12.33 -7.87 -6.75
N THR A 233 13.20 -8.81 -7.08
CA THR A 233 13.17 -9.57 -8.33
C THR A 233 12.67 -11.00 -8.08
N GLY A 234 12.11 -11.61 -9.12
CA GLY A 234 11.76 -13.02 -9.14
C GLY A 234 12.02 -13.63 -10.52
N HIS A 235 12.39 -14.91 -10.55
CA HIS A 235 12.53 -15.68 -11.77
C HIS A 235 12.41 -17.16 -11.50
N THR A 236 11.60 -17.83 -12.29
CA THR A 236 11.64 -19.28 -12.58
C THR A 236 11.36 -19.45 -14.06
N SER A 237 11.61 -20.67 -14.59
CA SER A 237 11.28 -20.94 -16.00
C SER A 237 9.80 -20.75 -16.31
N GLY A 238 8.92 -21.05 -15.35
CA GLY A 238 7.47 -20.90 -15.51
C GLY A 238 6.98 -19.46 -15.33
N ALA A 239 7.64 -18.68 -14.47
CA ALA A 239 7.25 -17.30 -14.17
C ALA A 239 7.75 -16.27 -15.19
N GLY A 240 8.86 -16.55 -15.89
CA GLY A 240 9.63 -15.53 -16.59
C GLY A 240 10.35 -14.59 -15.62
N PHE A 241 10.68 -13.39 -16.05
CA PHE A 241 11.41 -12.42 -15.24
C PHE A 241 10.46 -11.40 -14.62
N ASN A 242 10.39 -11.37 -13.30
CA ASN A 242 9.55 -10.48 -12.51
C ASN A 242 10.39 -9.42 -11.78
N LEU A 243 9.87 -8.20 -11.66
CA LEU A 243 10.48 -7.11 -10.89
C LEU A 243 9.40 -6.22 -10.27
N ILE A 244 9.59 -5.87 -9.01
CA ILE A 244 8.92 -4.74 -8.38
C ILE A 244 9.99 -3.70 -8.07
N ALA A 245 9.77 -2.48 -8.56
CA ALA A 245 10.65 -1.35 -8.31
C ALA A 245 9.85 -0.21 -7.65
N SER A 246 10.47 0.42 -6.66
CA SER A 246 9.96 1.63 -6.02
C SER A 246 10.93 2.77 -6.25
N ALA A 247 10.43 3.92 -6.69
CA ALA A 247 11.22 5.11 -6.92
C ALA A 247 10.61 6.34 -6.26
N VAL A 248 11.48 7.17 -5.67
CA VAL A 248 11.13 8.43 -5.02
C VAL A 248 11.50 9.60 -5.94
N ASP A 249 10.57 10.54 -6.09
CA ASP A 249 10.76 11.80 -6.82
C ASP A 249 10.22 12.95 -5.95
N GLY A 250 11.14 13.66 -5.28
CA GLY A 250 10.78 14.63 -4.24
C GLY A 250 10.05 13.97 -3.07
N GLN A 251 8.80 14.37 -2.85
CA GLN A 251 7.94 13.76 -1.81
C GLN A 251 7.04 12.65 -2.35
N ARG A 252 7.06 12.41 -3.66
CA ARG A 252 6.24 11.40 -4.31
C ARG A 252 6.99 10.10 -4.47
N ARG A 253 6.28 9.00 -4.32
CA ARG A 253 6.77 7.65 -4.55
C ARG A 253 5.86 6.91 -5.51
N LEU A 254 6.45 6.18 -6.45
CA LEU A 254 5.77 5.30 -7.39
C LEU A 254 6.24 3.86 -7.20
N ILE A 255 5.35 2.91 -7.42
CA ILE A 255 5.61 1.47 -7.37
C ILE A 255 5.28 0.89 -8.75
N ALA A 256 6.27 0.31 -9.42
CA ALA A 256 6.11 -0.40 -10.68
C ALA A 256 6.24 -1.90 -10.46
N VAL A 257 5.25 -2.67 -10.90
CA VAL A 257 5.26 -4.12 -10.92
C VAL A 257 5.31 -4.58 -12.36
N VAL A 258 6.25 -5.48 -12.68
CA VAL A 258 6.40 -6.13 -14.00
C VAL A 258 6.50 -7.62 -13.78
N MET A 259 5.61 -8.41 -14.41
CA MET A 259 5.58 -9.87 -14.30
C MET A 259 5.65 -10.52 -15.67
N GLY A 260 6.52 -11.54 -15.78
CA GLY A 260 6.62 -12.34 -17.00
C GLY A 260 7.32 -11.61 -18.16
N ALA A 261 8.33 -10.82 -17.89
CA ALA A 261 9.22 -10.29 -18.93
C ALA A 261 10.12 -11.40 -19.49
N GLU A 262 10.62 -11.21 -20.69
CA GLU A 262 11.43 -12.22 -21.41
C GLU A 262 12.89 -12.32 -20.89
N SER A 263 13.39 -11.29 -20.21
CA SER A 263 14.77 -11.24 -19.71
C SER A 263 14.92 -10.37 -18.46
N ALA A 264 16.04 -10.54 -17.75
CA ALA A 264 16.41 -9.71 -16.62
C ALA A 264 16.52 -8.23 -17.00
N LYS A 265 17.15 -7.93 -18.14
CA LYS A 265 17.21 -6.56 -18.66
C LYS A 265 15.82 -6.05 -19.08
N GLY A 266 15.01 -6.90 -19.70
CA GLY A 266 13.65 -6.55 -20.14
C GLY A 266 12.75 -6.11 -18.98
N ARG A 267 12.74 -6.81 -17.84
CA ARG A 267 11.97 -6.41 -16.64
C ARG A 267 12.43 -5.06 -16.09
N GLU A 268 13.75 -4.79 -16.11
CA GLU A 268 14.31 -3.52 -15.64
C GLU A 268 13.94 -2.36 -16.59
N ASP A 269 14.10 -2.56 -17.89
CA ASP A 269 13.78 -1.54 -18.89
C ASP A 269 12.28 -1.17 -18.88
N GLN A 270 11.40 -2.16 -18.69
CA GLN A 270 9.96 -1.93 -18.62
C GLN A 270 9.54 -1.24 -17.31
N ALA A 271 10.10 -1.65 -16.17
CA ALA A 271 9.85 -0.98 -14.90
C ALA A 271 10.36 0.48 -14.93
N ARG A 272 11.53 0.72 -15.50
CA ARG A 272 12.08 2.08 -15.71
C ARG A 272 11.11 2.95 -16.55
N LYS A 273 10.62 2.42 -17.67
CA LYS A 273 9.68 3.14 -18.54
C LYS A 273 8.40 3.53 -17.80
N LEU A 274 7.83 2.62 -16.99
CA LEU A 274 6.65 2.89 -16.17
C LEU A 274 6.93 4.00 -15.15
N LEU A 275 8.02 3.89 -14.39
CA LEU A 275 8.39 4.88 -13.36
C LEU A 275 8.63 6.25 -13.99
N GLN A 276 9.43 6.35 -15.04
CA GLN A 276 9.72 7.61 -15.75
C GLN A 276 8.44 8.22 -16.33
N TRP A 277 7.56 7.42 -16.94
CA TRP A 277 6.29 7.91 -17.45
C TRP A 277 5.41 8.49 -16.34
N GLY A 278 5.29 7.80 -15.21
CA GLY A 278 4.52 8.28 -14.07
C GLY A 278 5.11 9.56 -13.47
N GLN A 279 6.44 9.60 -13.27
CA GLN A 279 7.14 10.78 -12.75
C GLN A 279 7.00 12.00 -13.66
N HIS A 280 7.03 11.79 -14.98
CA HIS A 280 6.93 12.87 -15.95
C HIS A 280 5.50 13.43 -16.06
N ASN A 281 4.49 12.57 -16.01
CA ASN A 281 3.12 12.91 -16.42
C ASN A 281 2.15 13.16 -15.26
N PHE A 282 2.44 12.74 -14.05
CA PHE A 282 1.53 12.85 -12.91
C PHE A 282 2.14 13.64 -11.77
N ASP A 283 1.28 14.26 -10.97
CA ASP A 283 1.60 14.78 -9.64
C ASP A 283 0.65 14.20 -8.60
N THR A 284 1.17 14.02 -7.37
CA THR A 284 0.37 13.63 -6.21
C THR A 284 0.10 14.89 -5.41
N VAL A 285 -1.15 15.34 -5.42
CA VAL A 285 -1.55 16.61 -4.83
C VAL A 285 -2.46 16.40 -3.62
N GLN A 286 -2.25 17.20 -2.58
CA GLN A 286 -3.17 17.27 -1.45
C GLN A 286 -4.35 18.15 -1.83
N VAL A 287 -5.50 17.54 -2.12
CA VAL A 287 -6.70 18.27 -2.57
C VAL A 287 -7.53 18.82 -1.40
N LEU A 288 -7.53 18.13 -0.26
CA LEU A 288 -8.18 18.59 0.97
C LEU A 288 -7.26 18.33 2.17
N ARG A 289 -7.32 19.22 3.13
CA ARG A 289 -6.53 19.14 4.36
C ARG A 289 -7.45 19.02 5.58
N SER A 290 -7.17 18.06 6.46
CA SER A 290 -7.89 17.85 7.72
C SER A 290 -8.00 19.15 8.53
N GLY A 291 -9.22 19.40 9.06
CA GLY A 291 -9.51 20.56 9.90
C GLY A 291 -9.47 21.92 9.18
N LYS A 292 -9.13 21.96 7.89
CA LYS A 292 -9.13 23.20 7.12
C LYS A 292 -10.55 23.53 6.65
N GLN A 293 -10.94 24.78 6.88
CA GLN A 293 -12.22 25.30 6.42
C GLN A 293 -12.31 25.27 4.89
N VAL A 294 -13.34 24.63 4.37
CA VAL A 294 -13.71 24.57 2.94
C VAL A 294 -14.81 25.58 2.65
N GLY A 295 -15.70 25.81 3.61
CA GLY A 295 -16.79 26.76 3.49
C GLY A 295 -17.36 27.18 4.84
N THR A 296 -18.32 28.08 4.80
CA THR A 296 -19.07 28.56 5.98
C THR A 296 -20.54 28.64 5.59
N GLU A 297 -21.39 28.06 6.42
CA GLU A 297 -22.85 28.08 6.21
C GLU A 297 -23.58 28.76 7.36
N ARG A 298 -24.73 29.33 7.06
CA ARG A 298 -25.67 29.81 8.09
C ARG A 298 -26.21 28.62 8.87
N ILE A 299 -26.29 28.80 10.21
CA ILE A 299 -26.95 27.84 11.08
C ILE A 299 -28.11 28.55 11.82
N TRP A 300 -29.29 27.95 11.77
CA TRP A 300 -30.49 28.48 12.37
C TRP A 300 -30.65 28.06 13.83
N TYR A 301 -31.20 28.93 14.64
CA TYR A 301 -31.54 28.69 16.07
C TYR A 301 -30.31 28.41 16.96
N GLY A 302 -29.11 28.74 16.50
CA GLY A 302 -27.84 28.52 17.20
C GLY A 302 -27.41 29.68 18.10
N ASP A 303 -26.44 29.38 18.94
CA ASP A 303 -25.67 30.39 19.70
C ASP A 303 -24.63 31.12 18.82
N LYS A 304 -24.48 30.71 17.57
CA LYS A 304 -23.71 31.33 16.49
C LYS A 304 -24.55 31.42 15.23
N GLU A 305 -24.30 32.43 14.41
CA GLU A 305 -25.00 32.60 13.12
C GLU A 305 -24.46 31.75 12.00
N LYS A 306 -23.19 31.35 12.10
CA LYS A 306 -22.44 30.61 11.07
C LYS A 306 -21.65 29.48 11.68
N ILE A 307 -21.44 28.44 10.88
CA ILE A 307 -20.64 27.29 11.22
C ILE A 307 -19.60 27.01 10.12
N SER A 308 -18.37 26.69 10.54
CA SER A 308 -17.30 26.30 9.63
C SER A 308 -17.42 24.84 9.21
N LEU A 309 -17.27 24.58 7.92
CA LEU A 309 -17.36 23.25 7.31
C LEU A 309 -16.00 22.85 6.70
N GLY A 310 -15.68 21.57 6.73
CA GLY A 310 -14.44 21.04 6.22
C GLY A 310 -14.41 19.53 6.15
N THR A 311 -13.25 18.94 6.32
CA THR A 311 -13.03 17.50 6.34
C THR A 311 -12.18 17.08 7.55
N GLU A 312 -12.36 15.85 8.03
CA GLU A 312 -11.59 15.28 9.16
C GLU A 312 -10.27 14.65 8.74
N GLN A 313 -10.09 14.35 7.46
CA GLN A 313 -8.93 13.65 6.93
C GLN A 313 -8.26 14.44 5.81
N ASP A 314 -6.97 14.19 5.63
CA ASP A 314 -6.24 14.64 4.44
C ASP A 314 -6.64 13.77 3.25
N PHE A 315 -6.93 14.41 2.12
CA PHE A 315 -7.21 13.71 0.88
C PHE A 315 -6.18 14.08 -0.19
N TRP A 316 -5.61 13.04 -0.78
CA TRP A 316 -4.60 13.15 -1.82
C TRP A 316 -5.12 12.51 -3.09
N MET A 317 -4.70 13.03 -4.23
CA MET A 317 -4.97 12.45 -5.54
C MET A 317 -3.71 12.47 -6.41
N ALA A 318 -3.52 11.39 -7.17
CA ALA A 318 -2.56 11.37 -8.26
C ALA A 318 -3.29 11.82 -9.54
N LEU A 319 -2.88 12.95 -10.08
CA LEU A 319 -3.51 13.60 -11.23
C LEU A 319 -2.52 13.82 -12.36
N PRO A 320 -2.94 13.73 -13.63
CA PRO A 320 -2.12 14.19 -14.73
C PRO A 320 -1.74 15.66 -14.51
N LYS A 321 -0.47 16.00 -14.68
CA LYS A 321 0.04 17.37 -14.43
C LYS A 321 -0.72 18.43 -15.19
N ALA A 322 -1.13 18.12 -16.42
CA ALA A 322 -1.91 19.03 -17.25
C ALA A 322 -3.33 19.30 -16.71
N GLU A 323 -3.87 18.40 -15.86
CA GLU A 323 -5.24 18.52 -15.34
C GLU A 323 -5.28 19.19 -13.96
N VAL A 324 -4.17 19.24 -13.22
CA VAL A 324 -4.11 19.87 -11.87
C VAL A 324 -4.74 21.27 -11.85
N PRO A 325 -4.50 22.17 -12.82
CA PRO A 325 -5.11 23.52 -12.83
C PRO A 325 -6.63 23.52 -13.06
N ASN A 326 -7.19 22.44 -13.60
CA ASN A 326 -8.61 22.33 -13.94
C ASN A 326 -9.46 21.80 -12.77
N ILE A 327 -8.82 21.31 -11.74
CA ILE A 327 -9.49 20.72 -10.58
C ILE A 327 -10.18 21.79 -9.74
N LYS A 328 -11.47 21.61 -9.48
CA LYS A 328 -12.29 22.51 -8.66
C LYS A 328 -13.04 21.70 -7.61
N ALA A 329 -13.03 22.20 -6.36
CA ALA A 329 -13.83 21.66 -5.29
C ALA A 329 -15.13 22.46 -5.12
N LYS A 330 -16.23 21.77 -4.93
CA LYS A 330 -17.52 22.31 -4.50
C LYS A 330 -18.00 21.50 -3.31
N TYR A 331 -18.92 22.01 -2.53
CA TYR A 331 -19.61 21.23 -1.52
C TYR A 331 -21.12 21.31 -1.71
N VAL A 332 -21.80 20.24 -1.32
CA VAL A 332 -23.25 20.10 -1.36
C VAL A 332 -23.72 19.65 0.02
N LEU A 333 -24.72 20.34 0.57
CA LEU A 333 -25.32 19.97 1.85
C LEU A 333 -26.38 18.87 1.65
N ASP A 334 -26.44 17.91 2.57
CA ASP A 334 -27.51 16.87 2.60
C ASP A 334 -28.87 17.48 2.86
N LYS A 335 -28.90 18.60 3.59
CA LYS A 335 -30.12 19.35 3.91
C LYS A 335 -29.96 20.78 3.42
N LYS A 336 -31.04 21.37 2.96
CA LYS A 336 -31.06 22.75 2.47
C LYS A 336 -30.60 23.77 3.54
N GLU A 337 -30.77 23.42 4.82
CA GLU A 337 -30.47 24.30 5.96
C GLU A 337 -29.85 23.53 7.11
N LEU A 338 -28.95 24.18 7.83
CA LEU A 338 -28.37 23.66 9.06
C LEU A 338 -29.09 24.28 10.26
N VAL A 339 -29.45 23.46 11.24
CA VAL A 339 -30.22 23.83 12.43
C VAL A 339 -29.47 23.37 13.68
N ALA A 340 -29.32 24.25 14.64
CA ALA A 340 -28.74 23.94 15.94
C ALA A 340 -29.73 23.15 16.83
N PRO A 341 -29.24 22.31 17.78
CA PRO A 341 -27.83 22.11 18.07
C PRO A 341 -27.19 21.15 17.06
N ILE A 342 -25.91 21.38 16.75
CA ILE A 342 -25.12 20.50 15.88
C ILE A 342 -23.78 20.23 16.54
N ALA A 343 -23.33 18.97 16.49
CA ALA A 343 -22.06 18.59 17.07
C ALA A 343 -20.87 18.93 16.13
N ALA A 344 -19.66 19.09 16.67
CA ALA A 344 -18.46 19.08 15.88
C ALA A 344 -18.28 17.70 15.20
N HIS A 345 -17.65 17.67 14.05
CA HIS A 345 -17.38 16.46 13.27
C HIS A 345 -18.64 15.71 12.78
N GLN A 346 -19.79 16.38 12.77
CA GLN A 346 -21.01 15.81 12.22
C GLN A 346 -21.02 15.95 10.70
N ARG A 347 -21.28 14.83 9.99
CA ARG A 347 -21.47 14.86 8.54
C ARG A 347 -22.73 15.68 8.20
N VAL A 348 -22.57 16.60 7.27
CA VAL A 348 -23.63 17.52 6.83
C VAL A 348 -23.78 17.59 5.31
N GLY A 349 -22.93 16.88 4.56
CA GLY A 349 -22.96 16.88 3.11
C GLY A 349 -21.77 16.16 2.50
N GLU A 350 -21.43 16.56 1.30
CA GLU A 350 -20.31 16.05 0.53
C GLU A 350 -19.46 17.19 -0.05
N ILE A 351 -18.15 16.96 -0.16
CA ILE A 351 -17.23 17.76 -0.94
C ILE A 351 -17.04 17.02 -2.26
N GLU A 352 -17.39 17.66 -3.34
CA GLU A 352 -17.29 17.13 -4.69
C GLU A 352 -16.10 17.75 -5.41
N LEU A 353 -15.27 16.93 -6.04
CA LEU A 353 -14.15 17.38 -6.83
C LEU A 353 -14.44 17.17 -8.31
N TYR A 354 -14.22 18.20 -9.09
CA TYR A 354 -14.47 18.22 -10.51
C TYR A 354 -13.18 18.46 -11.28
N ASP A 355 -12.97 17.69 -12.35
CA ASP A 355 -12.08 18.06 -13.45
C ASP A 355 -12.95 18.68 -14.55
N ARG A 356 -12.83 20.02 -14.74
CA ARG A 356 -13.78 20.79 -15.54
C ARG A 356 -15.20 20.61 -15.04
N ASP A 357 -16.04 19.91 -15.81
CA ASP A 357 -17.45 19.63 -15.47
C ASP A 357 -17.70 18.16 -15.06
N LYS A 358 -16.67 17.31 -15.03
CA LYS A 358 -16.76 15.89 -14.67
C LYS A 358 -16.46 15.71 -13.19
N LEU A 359 -17.40 15.12 -12.45
CA LEU A 359 -17.14 14.67 -11.06
C LEU A 359 -16.10 13.55 -11.07
N VAL A 360 -14.98 13.77 -10.37
CA VAL A 360 -13.85 12.81 -10.31
C VAL A 360 -13.69 12.17 -8.93
N ALA A 361 -14.16 12.84 -7.85
CA ALA A 361 -14.15 12.28 -6.51
C ALA A 361 -15.15 13.02 -5.61
N HIS A 362 -15.54 12.40 -4.51
CA HIS A 362 -16.34 13.04 -3.45
C HIS A 362 -15.92 12.51 -2.07
N TRP A 363 -16.10 13.34 -1.03
CA TRP A 363 -15.75 13.03 0.36
C TRP A 363 -16.75 13.63 1.32
N PRO A 364 -16.89 13.09 2.54
CA PRO A 364 -17.77 13.65 3.56
C PRO A 364 -17.41 15.10 3.90
N LEU A 365 -18.40 15.97 3.91
CA LEU A 365 -18.34 17.32 4.46
C LEU A 365 -18.81 17.26 5.90
N VAL A 366 -17.99 17.77 6.82
CA VAL A 366 -18.31 17.79 8.25
C VAL A 366 -18.25 19.19 8.84
N THR A 367 -18.91 19.36 9.97
CA THR A 367 -18.77 20.55 10.81
C THR A 367 -17.42 20.53 11.53
N LEU A 368 -16.69 21.66 11.53
CA LEU A 368 -15.39 21.76 12.22
C LEU A 368 -15.52 22.17 13.69
N GLU A 369 -16.69 22.58 14.10
CA GLU A 369 -17.00 23.03 15.45
C GLU A 369 -18.43 22.63 15.84
N SER A 370 -18.73 22.68 17.13
CA SER A 370 -20.12 22.54 17.62
C SER A 370 -20.81 23.89 17.70
N VAL A 371 -22.13 23.89 17.52
CA VAL A 371 -23.00 25.04 17.75
C VAL A 371 -24.12 24.59 18.65
N GLY A 372 -24.27 25.25 19.81
CA GLY A 372 -25.31 24.99 20.77
C GLY A 372 -26.63 25.71 20.41
N GLU A 373 -27.67 25.45 21.19
CA GLU A 373 -28.95 26.20 21.05
C GLU A 373 -28.73 27.68 21.41
N GLY A 374 -29.26 28.55 20.59
CA GLY A 374 -29.29 29.98 20.85
C GLY A 374 -30.23 30.37 21.98
N SER A 375 -30.09 31.61 22.48
CA SER A 375 -30.98 32.19 23.46
C SER A 375 -32.41 32.22 22.92
N VAL A 376 -33.41 32.32 23.84
CA VAL A 376 -34.83 32.44 23.45
C VAL A 376 -35.06 33.60 22.49
N PHE A 377 -34.35 34.73 22.69
CA PHE A 377 -34.46 35.91 21.83
C PHE A 377 -33.87 35.68 20.45
N SER A 378 -32.67 35.05 20.34
CA SER A 378 -32.07 34.74 19.04
C SER A 378 -32.89 33.72 18.26
N ARG A 379 -33.42 32.71 18.91
CA ARG A 379 -34.33 31.69 18.32
C ARG A 379 -35.65 32.30 17.82
N LEU A 380 -36.22 33.27 18.54
CA LEU A 380 -37.40 33.96 18.10
C LEU A 380 -37.12 34.87 16.89
N SER A 381 -35.98 35.56 16.88
CA SER A 381 -35.52 36.36 15.74
C SER A 381 -35.34 35.46 14.51
N ASP A 382 -34.67 34.32 14.66
CA ASP A 382 -34.47 33.37 13.57
C ASP A 382 -35.78 32.80 13.04
N TYR A 383 -36.75 32.53 13.92
CA TYR A 383 -38.08 32.05 13.51
C TYR A 383 -38.81 33.02 12.57
N PHE A 384 -38.70 34.34 12.81
CA PHE A 384 -39.30 35.34 11.93
C PHE A 384 -38.57 35.52 10.62
N HIS A 385 -37.20 35.42 10.63
CA HIS A 385 -36.40 35.53 9.41
C HIS A 385 -36.43 34.26 8.54
N HIS A 386 -36.67 33.10 9.13
CA HIS A 386 -36.74 31.83 8.42
C HIS A 386 -38.06 31.60 7.67
N LYS A 387 -39.14 32.28 8.10
CA LYS A 387 -40.47 32.19 7.46
C LYS A 387 -40.78 33.34 6.48
N ALA A 388 -39.93 34.34 6.41
CA ALA A 388 -40.03 35.45 5.46
C ALA A 388 -39.26 35.14 4.16
#